data_e97e751dee877d3b61fb9922a6a3a343
#
_entry.id   e97e751dee877d3b61fb9922a6a3a343
#
_cell.length_a   1.000
_cell.length_b   1.000
_cell.length_c   1.000
_cell.angle_alpha   90.00
_cell.angle_beta   90.00
_cell.angle_gamma   90.00
#
_symmetry.space_group_name_H-M   'P 1'
#
loop_
_entity.id
_entity.type
_entity.pdbx_description
1 polymer ?
#
loop_
_entity_poly.entity_id
_entity_poly.type
_entity_poly.pdbx_seq_one_letter_code
_entity_poly.pdbx_strand_id
1 'polypeptide(L)'
;RRVSDPEVIKSWCENIELDSRLPLLALHEGKVVAISSLLQNKGGWKRHIGRISQSILPKYRQKGIAGKLVQELVDVARMAGLQKVEAEFIDKQEGGQKLFALLGFTHLLRLEDYVQDMQAINHDYVLMGMDLKTDEEYAGMG
;
A
#
# COMPACT_ATOMS: atom_id res chain seq x y z
N ARG A 1 7.92 6.29 -22.10
CA ARG A 1 7.64 7.14 -21.43
C ARG A 1 7.29 6.99 -20.01
N ARG A 2 7.05 7.91 -19.40
CA ARG A 2 6.94 7.79 -18.07
C ARG A 2 5.57 7.74 -17.57
N VAL A 3 5.44 7.12 -16.50
CA VAL A 3 4.22 7.14 -15.76
C VAL A 3 4.06 8.52 -15.19
N SER A 4 2.86 9.03 -15.18
CA SER A 4 2.63 10.37 -14.75
C SER A 4 2.86 10.56 -13.27
N ASP A 5 2.98 11.80 -12.88
CA ASP A 5 3.12 12.15 -11.51
C ASP A 5 1.85 11.92 -10.73
N PRO A 6 1.97 11.41 -9.53
CA PRO A 6 0.82 11.09 -8.70
C PRO A 6 0.27 12.27 -7.92
N GLU A 7 0.92 13.40 -7.93
CA GLU A 7 0.58 14.49 -7.03
C GLU A 7 -0.76 15.14 -7.24
N VAL A 8 -1.27 15.03 -8.47
CA VAL A 8 -2.50 15.72 -8.83
C VAL A 8 -3.71 15.25 -8.08
N ILE A 9 -3.65 14.07 -7.49
CA ILE A 9 -4.82 13.46 -6.88
C ILE A 9 -4.96 13.80 -5.40
N LYS A 10 -3.95 14.36 -4.81
CA LYS A 10 -3.95 14.60 -3.37
C LYS A 10 -5.12 15.41 -2.87
N SER A 11 -5.49 16.44 -3.60
CA SER A 11 -6.54 17.34 -3.13
C SER A 11 -7.88 16.67 -2.95
N TRP A 12 -8.11 15.56 -3.64
CA TRP A 12 -9.37 14.84 -3.50
C TRP A 12 -9.52 14.26 -2.10
N CYS A 13 -8.40 13.84 -1.54
CA CYS A 13 -8.41 13.13 -0.27
C CYS A 13 -8.60 14.04 0.92
N GLU A 14 -8.40 15.33 0.74
CA GLU A 14 -8.53 16.27 1.84
C GLU A 14 -9.96 16.42 2.36
N ASN A 15 -10.93 16.03 1.53
CA ASN A 15 -12.33 16.15 1.89
C ASN A 15 -12.91 14.85 2.44
N ILE A 16 -12.12 13.81 2.55
CA ILE A 16 -12.57 12.54 3.11
C ILE A 16 -12.52 12.64 4.61
N GLU A 17 -13.69 12.50 5.25
CA GLU A 17 -13.78 12.81 6.66
C GLU A 17 -13.27 11.76 7.64
N LEU A 18 -13.84 10.61 7.69
CA LEU A 18 -13.57 9.67 8.77
C LEU A 18 -12.17 9.09 8.74
N ASP A 19 -11.75 8.61 7.58
CA ASP A 19 -10.41 8.06 7.38
C ASP A 19 -9.76 8.81 6.25
N SER A 20 -8.46 8.98 6.36
CA SER A 20 -7.71 9.57 5.27
C SER A 20 -7.35 8.51 4.26
N ARG A 21 -7.59 8.80 3.00
CA ARG A 21 -7.15 7.93 1.91
C ARG A 21 -6.41 8.78 0.89
N LEU A 22 -5.19 8.39 0.59
CA LEU A 22 -4.37 9.07 -0.40
C LEU A 22 -4.13 8.13 -1.57
N PRO A 23 -4.82 8.31 -2.70
CA PRO A 23 -4.53 7.50 -3.88
C PRO A 23 -3.43 8.13 -4.71
N LEU A 24 -2.60 7.28 -5.29
CA LEU A 24 -1.63 7.67 -6.31
C LEU A 24 -1.95 6.93 -7.57
N LEU A 25 -1.98 7.63 -8.68
CA LEU A 25 -2.28 7.05 -9.96
C LEU A 25 -1.06 7.09 -10.86
N ALA A 26 -0.88 6.03 -11.64
CA ALA A 26 0.08 6.03 -12.72
C ALA A 26 -0.70 6.14 -14.03
N LEU A 27 -0.29 7.05 -14.87
CA LEU A 27 -0.94 7.27 -16.16
C LEU A 27 0.03 6.99 -17.30
N HIS A 28 -0.49 6.41 -18.35
CA HIS A 28 0.25 6.23 -19.58
C HIS A 28 -0.66 6.63 -20.74
N GLU A 29 -0.22 7.63 -21.48
CA GLU A 29 -1.00 8.18 -22.60
C GLU A 29 -2.42 8.56 -22.18
N GLY A 30 -2.53 9.19 -21.02
CA GLY A 30 -3.81 9.66 -20.51
C GLY A 30 -4.69 8.62 -19.85
N LYS A 31 -4.24 7.38 -19.79
CA LYS A 31 -5.02 6.30 -19.16
C LYS A 31 -4.43 5.89 -17.82
N VAL A 32 -5.30 5.61 -16.87
CA VAL A 32 -4.86 5.09 -15.57
C VAL A 32 -4.43 3.64 -15.76
N VAL A 33 -3.18 3.35 -15.46
CA VAL A 33 -2.63 1.99 -15.60
C VAL A 33 -2.32 1.35 -14.27
N ALA A 34 -2.23 2.13 -13.21
CA ALA A 34 -2.01 1.60 -11.86
C ALA A 34 -2.57 2.56 -10.84
N ILE A 35 -3.03 2.01 -9.73
CA ILE A 35 -3.53 2.79 -8.59
C ILE A 35 -2.93 2.18 -7.33
N SER A 36 -2.39 3.02 -6.47
CA SER A 36 -2.01 2.62 -5.12
C SER A 36 -2.65 3.59 -4.14
N SER A 37 -3.01 3.11 -2.98
CA SER A 37 -3.65 3.95 -1.97
C SER A 37 -3.03 3.72 -0.61
N LEU A 38 -2.93 4.78 0.16
CA LEU A 38 -2.58 4.71 1.57
C LEU A 38 -3.81 5.09 2.36
N LEU A 39 -4.29 4.15 3.17
CA LEU A 39 -5.45 4.39 4.04
C LEU A 39 -4.95 4.54 5.47
N GLN A 40 -5.39 5.59 6.12
CA GLN A 40 -5.05 5.86 7.52
C GLN A 40 -6.32 5.97 8.34
N ASN A 41 -6.43 5.16 9.38
CA ASN A 41 -7.53 5.29 10.34
C ASN A 41 -7.20 6.42 11.30
N LYS A 42 -8.17 7.30 11.53
CA LYS A 42 -7.93 8.45 12.41
C LYS A 42 -8.21 8.19 13.87
N GLY A 43 -8.72 7.02 14.19
CA GLY A 43 -8.97 6.66 15.58
C GLY A 43 -8.76 5.18 15.77
N GLY A 44 -8.86 4.76 17.02
CA GLY A 44 -8.77 3.36 17.38
C GLY A 44 -7.33 2.86 17.52
N TRP A 45 -7.24 1.57 17.68
CA TRP A 45 -5.96 0.91 18.00
C TRP A 45 -4.98 0.90 16.85
N LYS A 46 -5.46 1.09 15.64
CA LYS A 46 -4.61 1.03 14.46
C LYS A 46 -4.35 2.42 13.84
N ARG A 47 -4.57 3.48 14.60
CA ARG A 47 -4.39 4.83 14.07
C ARG A 47 -2.94 5.13 13.66
N HIS A 48 -1.99 4.37 14.19
CA HIS A 48 -0.57 4.53 13.88
C HIS A 48 -0.11 3.63 12.73
N ILE A 49 -1.03 2.92 12.10
CA ILE A 49 -0.73 1.98 11.02
C ILE A 49 -1.43 2.45 9.75
N GLY A 50 -0.67 2.54 8.66
CA GLY A 50 -1.25 2.82 7.35
C GLY A 50 -1.43 1.53 6.58
N ARG A 51 -2.49 1.44 5.80
CA ARG A 51 -2.70 0.30 4.93
C ARG A 51 -2.48 0.71 3.49
N ILE A 52 -1.63 -0.02 2.79
CA ILE A 52 -1.33 0.26 1.40
C ILE A 52 -1.97 -0.81 0.53
N SER A 53 -2.68 -0.37 -0.50
CA SER A 53 -3.23 -1.27 -1.50
C SER A 53 -2.66 -0.89 -2.85
N GLN A 54 -2.68 -1.84 -3.79
CA GLN A 54 -2.08 -1.62 -5.08
C GLN A 54 -2.82 -2.45 -6.13
N SER A 55 -3.07 -1.85 -7.28
CA SER A 55 -3.69 -2.51 -8.39
C SER A 55 -3.06 -1.99 -9.68
N ILE A 56 -2.71 -2.89 -10.59
CA ILE A 56 -2.06 -2.54 -11.84
C ILE A 56 -2.60 -3.39 -12.96
N LEU A 57 -2.78 -2.78 -14.13
CA LEU A 57 -3.22 -3.51 -15.30
C LEU A 57 -2.18 -4.56 -15.67
N PRO A 58 -2.61 -5.78 -16.06
CA PRO A 58 -1.67 -6.88 -16.31
C PRO A 58 -0.54 -6.57 -17.27
N LYS A 59 -0.81 -5.84 -18.34
CA LYS A 59 0.23 -5.57 -19.32
C LYS A 59 1.27 -4.57 -18.84
N TYR A 60 1.03 -3.91 -17.72
CA TYR A 60 1.99 -2.97 -17.15
C TYR A 60 2.74 -3.56 -15.97
N ARG A 61 2.50 -4.82 -15.66
CA ARG A 61 3.21 -5.49 -14.57
C ARG A 61 4.69 -5.70 -14.93
N GLN A 62 5.50 -5.81 -13.89
CA GLN A 62 6.94 -6.08 -14.02
C GLN A 62 7.71 -4.97 -14.73
N LYS A 63 7.17 -3.76 -14.71
CA LYS A 63 7.84 -2.60 -15.28
C LYS A 63 8.30 -1.61 -14.21
N GLY A 64 8.20 -1.99 -12.94
CA GLY A 64 8.64 -1.13 -11.85
C GLY A 64 7.64 -0.06 -11.45
N ILE A 65 6.48 0.01 -12.10
CA ILE A 65 5.49 1.05 -11.83
C ILE A 65 4.89 0.90 -10.45
N ALA A 66 4.40 -0.30 -10.14
CA ALA A 66 3.77 -0.54 -8.85
C ALA A 66 4.73 -0.33 -7.70
N GLY A 67 5.97 -0.76 -7.86
CA GLY A 67 6.99 -0.58 -6.83
C GLY A 67 7.24 0.89 -6.52
N LYS A 68 7.26 1.73 -7.55
CA LYS A 68 7.45 3.17 -7.34
C LYS A 68 6.29 3.79 -6.61
N LEU A 69 5.06 3.43 -6.96
CA LEU A 69 3.88 3.96 -6.28
C LEU A 69 3.86 3.55 -4.81
N VAL A 70 4.11 2.27 -4.54
CA VAL A 70 4.11 1.78 -3.17
C VAL A 70 5.23 2.44 -2.36
N GLN A 71 6.42 2.56 -2.95
CA GLN A 71 7.53 3.21 -2.24
C GLN A 71 7.20 4.66 -1.89
N GLU A 72 6.56 5.38 -2.79
CA GLU A 72 6.15 6.75 -2.49
C GLU A 72 5.16 6.79 -1.35
N LEU A 73 4.22 5.88 -1.32
CA LEU A 73 3.26 5.83 -0.22
C LEU A 73 3.92 5.47 1.10
N VAL A 74 4.92 4.60 1.08
CA VAL A 74 5.70 4.29 2.27
C VAL A 74 6.40 5.54 2.79
N ASP A 75 6.98 6.31 1.87
CA ASP A 75 7.66 7.56 2.25
C ASP A 75 6.67 8.57 2.82
N VAL A 76 5.49 8.69 2.22
CA VAL A 76 4.46 9.58 2.74
C VAL A 76 4.00 9.13 4.13
N ALA A 77 3.83 7.84 4.32
CA ALA A 77 3.45 7.31 5.63
C ALA A 77 4.48 7.65 6.70
N ARG A 78 5.75 7.50 6.34
CA ARG A 78 6.85 7.85 7.26
C ARG A 78 6.82 9.33 7.60
N MET A 79 6.64 10.18 6.60
CA MET A 79 6.60 11.62 6.80
C MET A 79 5.38 12.05 7.62
N ALA A 80 4.31 11.31 7.52
CA ALA A 80 3.09 11.58 8.29
C ALA A 80 3.18 11.10 9.74
N GLY A 81 4.27 10.45 10.10
CA GLY A 81 4.47 9.98 11.46
C GLY A 81 3.86 8.63 11.78
N LEU A 82 3.42 7.89 10.76
CA LEU A 82 2.92 6.55 10.99
C LEU A 82 4.06 5.63 11.39
N GLN A 83 3.78 4.68 12.26
CA GLN A 83 4.80 3.79 12.78
C GLN A 83 4.93 2.50 12.00
N LYS A 84 3.86 2.12 11.29
CA LYS A 84 3.83 0.87 10.54
C LYS A 84 3.00 1.05 9.28
N VAL A 85 3.28 0.22 8.29
CA VAL A 85 2.40 0.07 7.12
C VAL A 85 2.11 -1.42 6.94
N GLU A 86 0.93 -1.71 6.43
CA GLU A 86 0.54 -3.09 6.16
C GLU A 86 -0.18 -3.19 4.83
N ALA A 87 -0.26 -4.42 4.32
CA ALA A 87 -0.96 -4.71 3.08
C ALA A 87 -1.61 -6.08 3.19
N GLU A 88 -2.76 -6.23 2.55
CA GLU A 88 -3.53 -7.46 2.59
C GLU A 88 -3.54 -8.13 1.22
N PHE A 89 -3.49 -9.45 1.23
CA PHE A 89 -3.51 -10.25 0.00
C PHE A 89 -4.33 -11.51 0.22
N ILE A 90 -4.77 -12.09 -0.87
CA ILE A 90 -5.16 -13.49 -0.85
C ILE A 90 -3.95 -14.31 -1.31
N ASP A 91 -3.95 -15.60 -0.96
CA ASP A 91 -2.81 -16.47 -1.24
C ASP A 91 -2.41 -16.52 -2.71
N LYS A 92 -3.37 -16.35 -3.62
CA LYS A 92 -3.09 -16.40 -5.06
C LYS A 92 -2.37 -15.17 -5.59
N GLN A 93 -2.33 -14.11 -4.83
CA GLN A 93 -1.65 -12.88 -5.24
C GLN A 93 -0.16 -12.94 -4.94
N GLU A 94 0.52 -13.93 -5.50
CA GLU A 94 1.93 -14.14 -5.23
C GLU A 94 2.81 -13.01 -5.76
N GLY A 95 2.46 -12.47 -6.91
CA GLY A 95 3.23 -11.37 -7.47
C GLY A 95 3.22 -10.13 -6.59
N GLY A 96 2.05 -9.80 -6.05
CA GLY A 96 1.92 -8.69 -5.13
C GLY A 96 2.70 -8.92 -3.86
N GLN A 97 2.61 -10.12 -3.31
CA GLN A 97 3.36 -10.46 -2.10
C GLN A 97 4.87 -10.35 -2.32
N LYS A 98 5.35 -10.81 -3.47
CA LYS A 98 6.77 -10.71 -3.80
C LYS A 98 7.20 -9.25 -3.95
N LEU A 99 6.38 -8.44 -4.59
CA LEU A 99 6.68 -7.02 -4.74
C LEU A 99 6.83 -6.36 -3.38
N PHE A 100 5.86 -6.58 -2.49
CA PHE A 100 5.91 -5.96 -1.17
C PHE A 100 7.07 -6.50 -0.34
N ALA A 101 7.39 -7.78 -0.48
CA ALA A 101 8.55 -8.35 0.20
C ALA A 101 9.85 -7.67 -0.25
N LEU A 102 9.97 -7.39 -1.55
CA LEU A 102 11.14 -6.68 -2.06
C LEU A 102 11.25 -5.26 -1.51
N LEU A 103 10.13 -4.66 -1.15
CA LEU A 103 10.12 -3.31 -0.58
C LEU A 103 10.32 -3.30 0.93
N GLY A 104 10.46 -4.46 1.55
CA GLY A 104 10.75 -4.55 2.98
C GLY A 104 9.61 -5.05 3.84
N PHE A 105 8.47 -5.36 3.25
CA PHE A 105 7.36 -5.93 4.02
C PHE A 105 7.65 -7.40 4.34
N THR A 106 7.18 -7.84 5.50
CA THR A 106 7.30 -9.23 5.90
C THR A 106 5.92 -9.82 6.13
N HIS A 107 5.82 -11.13 6.05
CA HIS A 107 4.56 -11.82 6.34
C HIS A 107 4.30 -11.78 7.84
N LEU A 108 3.13 -11.30 8.21
CA LEU A 108 2.73 -11.20 9.61
C LEU A 108 1.74 -12.29 10.01
N LEU A 109 0.86 -12.67 9.09
CA LEU A 109 -0.26 -13.54 9.43
C LEU A 109 -0.80 -14.20 8.17
N ARG A 110 -1.21 -15.47 8.32
CA ARG A 110 -1.94 -16.17 7.26
C ARG A 110 -3.08 -16.95 7.92
N LEU A 111 -4.29 -16.75 7.40
CA LEU A 111 -5.48 -17.43 7.90
C LEU A 111 -6.09 -18.23 6.75
N GLU A 112 -6.21 -19.53 6.93
CA GLU A 112 -6.75 -20.41 5.90
C GLU A 112 -8.24 -20.16 5.69
N ASP A 113 -8.65 -20.14 4.41
CA ASP A 113 -10.07 -20.04 4.00
C ASP A 113 -10.83 -18.93 4.69
N TYR A 114 -10.16 -17.83 4.97
CA TYR A 114 -10.70 -16.78 5.82
C TYR A 114 -11.50 -15.73 5.06
N VAL A 115 -11.21 -15.53 3.76
CA VAL A 115 -11.84 -14.50 2.95
C VAL A 115 -12.45 -15.12 1.70
N GLN A 116 -13.37 -14.40 1.08
CA GLN A 116 -14.04 -14.86 -0.14
C GLN A 116 -13.89 -13.83 -1.24
N ASP A 117 -13.75 -14.33 -2.48
CA ASP A 117 -13.78 -13.45 -3.64
C ASP A 117 -15.23 -13.19 -4.07
N MET A 118 -15.39 -12.47 -5.17
CA MET A 118 -16.72 -12.09 -5.64
C MET A 118 -17.55 -13.28 -6.14
N GLN A 119 -16.91 -14.42 -6.41
CA GLN A 119 -17.58 -15.65 -6.79
C GLN A 119 -17.85 -16.54 -5.58
N ALA A 120 -17.63 -16.04 -4.38
CA ALA A 120 -17.81 -16.76 -3.12
C ALA A 120 -16.85 -17.95 -2.97
N ILE A 121 -15.70 -17.89 -3.63
CA ILE A 121 -14.66 -18.89 -3.47
C ILE A 121 -13.75 -18.45 -2.33
N ASN A 122 -13.49 -19.35 -1.40
CA ASN A 122 -12.65 -19.06 -0.25
C ASN A 122 -11.17 -19.03 -0.61
N HIS A 123 -10.46 -18.11 0.01
CA HIS A 123 -9.02 -17.97 -0.14
C HIS A 123 -8.38 -17.74 1.21
N ASP A 124 -7.10 -18.04 1.29
CA ASP A 124 -6.33 -17.71 2.49
C ASP A 124 -6.12 -16.20 2.53
N TYR A 125 -6.18 -15.65 3.71
CA TYR A 125 -5.90 -14.25 3.96
C TYR A 125 -4.44 -14.11 4.37
N VAL A 126 -3.71 -13.19 3.73
CA VAL A 126 -2.31 -12.94 4.03
C VAL A 126 -2.15 -11.48 4.41
N LEU A 127 -1.56 -11.23 5.55
CA LEU A 127 -1.24 -9.88 6.00
C LEU A 127 0.27 -9.71 6.02
N MET A 128 0.72 -8.64 5.39
CA MET A 128 2.14 -8.26 5.39
C MET A 128 2.29 -6.89 6.02
N GLY A 129 3.45 -6.61 6.58
CA GLY A 129 3.69 -5.32 7.18
C GLY A 129 5.15 -4.98 7.33
N MET A 130 5.40 -3.72 7.64
CA MET A 130 6.75 -3.20 7.80
C MET A 130 6.73 -2.09 8.84
N ASP A 131 7.75 -2.05 9.70
CA ASP A 131 7.93 -0.96 10.65
C ASP A 131 8.56 0.23 9.95
N LEU A 132 8.09 1.42 10.32
CA LEU A 132 8.62 2.67 9.80
C LEU A 132 9.34 3.38 10.93
N LYS A 133 10.67 3.43 10.85
CA LYS A 133 11.46 4.11 11.88
C LYS A 133 12.09 5.36 11.28
N THR A 134 12.10 6.42 12.06
CA THR A 134 12.73 7.65 11.64
C THR A 134 14.18 7.66 12.07
N ASP A 135 14.96 8.56 11.48
CA ASP A 135 16.35 8.73 11.90
C ASP A 135 16.45 9.13 13.37
N GLU A 136 15.47 9.88 13.85
CA GLU A 136 15.43 10.27 15.25
C GLU A 136 15.29 9.08 16.18
N GLU A 137 14.47 8.12 15.79
CA GLU A 137 14.30 6.91 16.57
C GLU A 137 15.59 6.11 16.63
N TYR A 138 16.27 6.01 15.51
CA TYR A 138 17.56 5.33 15.49
C TYR A 138 18.58 6.05 16.37
N ALA A 139 18.61 7.37 16.29
CA ALA A 139 19.52 8.15 17.12
C ALA A 139 19.22 7.95 18.60
N GLY A 140 17.94 7.87 18.95
CA GLY A 140 17.54 7.64 20.33
C GLY A 140 17.91 6.27 20.86
N MET A 141 18.11 5.31 19.97
CA MET A 141 18.48 3.96 20.35
C MET A 141 19.99 3.78 20.52
N GLY A 142 20.72 4.71 19.97
CA GLY A 142 22.17 4.68 20.07
C GLY A 142 22.65 5.06 21.42
#